data_23a45b4f6c14a9f65bd8e4d8626d5716
#
_entry.id   23a45b4f6c14a9f65bd8e4d8626d5716
#
_cell.length_a   1.000
_cell.length_b   1.000
_cell.length_c   1.000
_cell.angle_alpha   90.00
_cell.angle_beta   90.00
_cell.angle_gamma   90.00
#
_symmetry.space_group_name_H-M   'P 1'
#
loop_
_entity.id
_entity.type
_entity.pdbx_description
1 polymer ?
#
loop_
_entity_poly.entity_id
_entity_poly.type
_entity_poly.pdbx_seq_one_letter_code
_entity_poly.pdbx_strand_id
1 'polypeptide(L)'
;QYTGDLLEPYREHINKQMFWGFDFDTTMLRVSSMNMMLHGVNGANILYQDSLNKSVKENYPEQEEDFFDIILANPPFKGSLDETNTNPDVLGLVKTKKTELLFVAHILRALKLGGRAAVIVPDGVLFGSSKAHQQLRKELIENNQLEGIVSLPSGVFKPYAGVSTAILLFTKGGTTERVWFYDLQADGYSLDDKRTPLKGEGGNDLPDAIAKWKQYQQLTLRHSREGGNPEELEKTFGDKTRKAFAVNAADIASSKYDLSINRYKEVVYEEEEYEDPKVILKRLMALEKEIMGDLKDLEGML
;
A
#
# COMPACT_ATOMS: atom_id res chain seq x y z
N GLN A 1 -25.48 3.88 -2.10
CA GLN A 1 -25.91 4.07 -3.51
C GLN A 1 -26.69 5.36 -3.54
N TYR A 2 -26.17 6.36 -4.25
CA TYR A 2 -26.91 7.60 -4.49
C TYR A 2 -27.83 7.38 -5.69
N THR A 3 -29.06 7.85 -5.59
CA THR A 3 -30.00 7.87 -6.72
C THR A 3 -29.47 8.84 -7.78
N GLY A 4 -29.57 8.48 -9.06
CA GLY A 4 -28.99 9.24 -10.18
C GLY A 4 -29.39 10.72 -10.21
N ASP A 5 -30.52 11.07 -9.63
CA ASP A 5 -31.07 12.43 -9.58
C ASP A 5 -30.17 13.43 -8.81
N LEU A 6 -29.45 13.00 -7.77
CA LEU A 6 -28.53 13.85 -7.02
C LEU A 6 -27.23 14.18 -7.80
N LEU A 7 -26.87 13.35 -8.76
CA LEU A 7 -25.67 13.52 -9.59
C LEU A 7 -25.98 14.26 -10.90
N GLU A 8 -27.26 14.46 -11.26
CA GLU A 8 -27.63 15.09 -12.53
C GLU A 8 -26.99 16.47 -12.74
N PRO A 9 -26.94 17.39 -11.74
CA PRO A 9 -26.31 18.69 -11.89
C PRO A 9 -24.77 18.60 -12.13
N TYR A 10 -24.14 17.48 -11.74
CA TYR A 10 -22.70 17.26 -11.82
C TYR A 10 -22.31 16.33 -12.98
N ARG A 11 -23.24 15.88 -13.79
CA ARG A 11 -23.01 14.90 -14.86
C ARG A 11 -21.94 15.35 -15.86
N GLU A 12 -21.95 16.61 -16.25
CA GLU A 12 -20.94 17.15 -17.16
C GLU A 12 -19.56 17.17 -16.51
N HIS A 13 -19.47 17.62 -15.27
CA HIS A 13 -18.23 17.61 -14.49
C HIS A 13 -17.68 16.17 -14.34
N ILE A 14 -18.53 15.21 -13.95
CA ILE A 14 -18.14 13.80 -13.79
C ILE A 14 -17.60 13.23 -15.10
N ASN A 15 -18.25 13.52 -16.22
CA ASN A 15 -17.86 12.97 -17.51
C ASN A 15 -16.60 13.59 -18.10
N LYS A 16 -16.39 14.91 -17.92
CA LYS A 16 -15.38 15.65 -18.69
C LYS A 16 -14.23 16.24 -17.85
N GLN A 17 -14.41 16.41 -16.55
CA GLN A 17 -13.48 17.18 -15.72
C GLN A 17 -12.93 16.38 -14.53
N MET A 18 -13.70 15.40 -14.02
CA MET A 18 -13.39 14.73 -12.77
C MET A 18 -12.23 13.75 -12.89
N PHE A 19 -12.15 12.99 -14.00
CA PHE A 19 -11.23 11.89 -14.14
C PHE A 19 -10.11 12.21 -15.13
N TRP A 20 -8.87 12.05 -14.66
CA TRP A 20 -7.64 12.28 -15.39
C TRP A 20 -6.72 11.09 -15.27
N GLY A 21 -6.00 10.76 -16.34
CA GLY A 21 -4.98 9.74 -16.34
C GLY A 21 -3.98 9.98 -17.48
N PHE A 22 -2.70 9.72 -17.17
CA PHE A 22 -1.62 9.80 -18.14
C PHE A 22 -1.00 8.43 -18.32
N ASP A 23 -0.80 8.01 -19.55
CA ASP A 23 -0.06 6.81 -19.90
C ASP A 23 0.67 7.05 -21.24
N PHE A 24 1.83 6.43 -21.43
CA PHE A 24 2.54 6.45 -22.69
C PHE A 24 2.31 5.21 -23.56
N ASP A 25 1.66 4.18 -23.00
CA ASP A 25 1.26 2.98 -23.76
C ASP A 25 -0.12 3.19 -24.41
N THR A 26 -0.15 3.19 -25.72
CA THR A 26 -1.40 3.39 -26.48
C THR A 26 -2.43 2.31 -26.24
N THR A 27 -2.02 1.09 -25.88
CA THR A 27 -2.92 0.00 -25.50
C THR A 27 -3.57 0.28 -24.16
N MET A 28 -2.79 0.74 -23.18
CA MET A 28 -3.30 1.13 -21.86
C MET A 28 -4.25 2.31 -21.94
N LEU A 29 -3.98 3.30 -22.80
CA LEU A 29 -4.90 4.41 -23.04
C LEU A 29 -6.27 3.92 -23.54
N ARG A 30 -6.29 2.99 -24.48
CA ARG A 30 -7.54 2.39 -25.00
C ARG A 30 -8.26 1.60 -23.93
N VAL A 31 -7.56 0.72 -23.20
CA VAL A 31 -8.12 -0.08 -22.11
C VAL A 31 -8.70 0.84 -21.02
N SER A 32 -7.96 1.86 -20.61
CA SER A 32 -8.42 2.82 -19.61
C SER A 32 -9.67 3.58 -20.07
N SER A 33 -9.67 4.10 -21.31
CA SER A 33 -10.84 4.79 -21.87
C SER A 33 -12.06 3.87 -21.95
N MET A 34 -11.88 2.62 -22.41
CA MET A 34 -12.97 1.63 -22.45
C MET A 34 -13.49 1.30 -21.04
N ASN A 35 -12.59 1.15 -20.06
CA ASN A 35 -12.96 0.90 -18.67
C ASN A 35 -13.78 2.06 -18.10
N MET A 36 -13.38 3.29 -18.33
CA MET A 36 -14.15 4.48 -17.91
C MET A 36 -15.55 4.50 -18.54
N MET A 37 -15.66 4.20 -19.84
CA MET A 37 -16.96 4.10 -20.53
C MET A 37 -17.86 3.01 -19.93
N LEU A 38 -17.32 1.84 -19.61
CA LEU A 38 -18.04 0.74 -18.96
C LEU A 38 -18.55 1.12 -17.57
N HIS A 39 -17.90 2.06 -16.91
CA HIS A 39 -18.35 2.64 -15.63
C HIS A 39 -19.23 3.88 -15.78
N GLY A 40 -19.67 4.19 -17.00
CA GLY A 40 -20.59 5.30 -17.28
C GLY A 40 -19.93 6.68 -17.41
N VAL A 41 -18.62 6.74 -17.52
CA VAL A 41 -17.86 7.99 -17.74
C VAL A 41 -17.39 8.05 -19.19
N ASN A 42 -18.04 8.90 -20.00
CA ASN A 42 -17.84 8.91 -21.45
C ASN A 42 -16.82 9.93 -21.97
N GLY A 43 -16.24 10.75 -21.11
CA GLY A 43 -15.35 11.83 -21.51
C GLY A 43 -14.16 12.03 -20.56
N ALA A 44 -13.72 10.95 -19.88
CA ALA A 44 -12.55 11.02 -19.02
C ALA A 44 -11.30 11.47 -19.77
N ASN A 45 -10.48 12.28 -19.14
CA ASN A 45 -9.22 12.81 -19.72
C ASN A 45 -8.12 11.77 -19.58
N ILE A 46 -8.14 10.76 -20.44
CA ILE A 46 -7.09 9.72 -20.53
C ILE A 46 -6.17 10.10 -21.68
N LEU A 47 -4.97 10.59 -21.33
CA LEU A 47 -4.11 11.33 -22.26
C LEU A 47 -2.75 10.65 -22.45
N TYR A 48 -2.22 10.73 -23.68
CA TYR A 48 -0.90 10.21 -24.00
C TYR A 48 0.18 11.14 -23.41
N GLN A 49 0.83 10.68 -22.35
CA GLN A 49 1.93 11.41 -21.70
C GLN A 49 2.72 10.48 -20.78
N ASP A 50 4.04 10.52 -20.85
CA ASP A 50 4.90 10.00 -19.80
C ASP A 50 4.86 10.96 -18.60
N SER A 51 4.27 10.54 -17.50
CA SER A 51 4.04 11.34 -16.29
C SER A 51 5.32 11.88 -15.66
N LEU A 52 6.45 11.22 -15.85
CA LEU A 52 7.74 11.63 -15.28
C LEU A 52 8.60 12.46 -16.25
N ASN A 53 8.18 12.60 -17.52
CA ASN A 53 8.93 13.33 -18.52
C ASN A 53 8.81 14.84 -18.32
N LYS A 54 9.89 15.58 -18.59
CA LYS A 54 9.90 17.05 -18.53
C LYS A 54 8.88 17.73 -19.44
N SER A 55 8.42 17.06 -20.50
CA SER A 55 7.39 17.57 -21.40
C SER A 55 6.01 17.70 -20.77
N VAL A 56 5.75 17.10 -19.60
CA VAL A 56 4.50 17.31 -18.85
C VAL A 56 4.25 18.79 -18.61
N LYS A 57 5.28 19.53 -18.22
CA LYS A 57 5.19 20.96 -17.93
C LYS A 57 4.82 21.80 -19.16
N GLU A 58 5.21 21.35 -20.36
CA GLU A 58 4.89 22.01 -21.62
C GLU A 58 3.51 21.63 -22.13
N ASN A 59 3.17 20.34 -22.05
CA ASN A 59 1.93 19.79 -22.59
C ASN A 59 0.73 19.98 -21.68
N TYR A 60 0.95 19.90 -20.35
CA TYR A 60 -0.10 19.91 -19.32
C TYR A 60 0.34 20.74 -18.10
N PRO A 61 0.59 22.06 -18.28
CA PRO A 61 1.13 22.93 -17.23
C PRO A 61 0.23 23.04 -16.00
N GLU A 62 -1.09 22.98 -16.18
CA GLU A 62 -2.04 23.04 -15.06
C GLU A 62 -2.06 21.74 -14.24
N GLN A 63 -1.92 20.57 -14.90
CA GLN A 63 -2.01 19.26 -14.28
C GLN A 63 -0.68 18.81 -13.65
N GLU A 64 0.39 19.51 -13.94
CA GLU A 64 1.74 19.16 -13.47
C GLU A 64 1.93 19.45 -11.98
N GLU A 65 1.29 20.50 -11.46
CA GLU A 65 1.44 20.95 -10.08
C GLU A 65 0.12 21.46 -9.50
N ASP A 66 -0.15 21.11 -8.24
CA ASP A 66 -1.27 21.60 -7.43
C ASP A 66 -2.67 21.49 -8.10
N PHE A 67 -2.90 20.43 -8.85
CA PHE A 67 -4.13 20.28 -9.62
C PHE A 67 -5.10 19.25 -9.06
N PHE A 68 -4.61 18.11 -8.58
CA PHE A 68 -5.47 16.99 -8.21
C PHE A 68 -5.91 17.02 -6.74
N ASP A 69 -7.18 16.78 -6.48
CA ASP A 69 -7.72 16.63 -5.15
C ASP A 69 -7.49 15.22 -4.59
N ILE A 70 -7.53 14.20 -5.47
CA ILE A 70 -7.32 12.79 -5.12
C ILE A 70 -6.50 12.10 -6.20
N ILE A 71 -5.46 11.39 -5.79
CA ILE A 71 -4.66 10.54 -6.67
C ILE A 71 -4.67 9.10 -6.14
N LEU A 72 -5.07 8.17 -7.01
CA LEU A 72 -4.96 6.73 -6.79
C LEU A 72 -3.98 6.16 -7.80
N ALA A 73 -2.88 5.56 -7.35
CA ALA A 73 -1.84 5.11 -8.25
C ALA A 73 -1.26 3.74 -7.86
N ASN A 74 -1.03 2.92 -8.88
CA ASN A 74 -0.22 1.72 -8.81
C ASN A 74 0.93 1.86 -9.83
N PRO A 75 1.96 2.67 -9.52
CA PRO A 75 3.06 2.93 -10.42
C PRO A 75 3.96 1.71 -10.61
N PRO A 76 4.83 1.69 -11.62
CA PRO A 76 5.80 0.62 -11.81
C PRO A 76 6.69 0.41 -10.57
N PHE A 77 6.85 -0.84 -10.13
CA PHE A 77 7.60 -1.19 -8.92
C PHE A 77 9.12 -1.13 -9.08
N LYS A 78 9.60 -1.09 -10.33
CA LYS A 78 11.01 -1.04 -10.65
C LYS A 78 11.23 -0.38 -12.00
N GLY A 79 12.21 0.49 -12.06
CA GLY A 79 12.65 1.12 -13.29
C GLY A 79 13.76 2.13 -13.03
N SER A 80 14.38 2.56 -14.11
CA SER A 80 15.40 3.61 -14.05
C SER A 80 15.20 4.55 -15.24
N LEU A 81 15.12 5.84 -14.95
CA LEU A 81 14.98 6.89 -15.97
C LEU A 81 16.29 7.66 -16.13
N ASP A 82 16.45 8.23 -17.32
CA ASP A 82 17.50 9.20 -17.57
C ASP A 82 17.10 10.57 -16.99
N GLU A 83 17.96 11.12 -16.14
CA GLU A 83 17.75 12.43 -15.51
C GLU A 83 17.54 13.56 -16.54
N THR A 84 18.12 13.44 -17.75
CA THR A 84 18.00 14.47 -18.81
C THR A 84 16.58 14.60 -19.36
N ASN A 85 15.79 13.53 -19.27
CA ASN A 85 14.41 13.47 -19.74
C ASN A 85 13.38 13.56 -18.60
N THR A 86 13.82 13.41 -17.35
CA THR A 86 12.96 13.49 -16.18
C THR A 86 12.62 14.94 -15.84
N ASN A 87 11.42 15.20 -15.36
CA ASN A 87 10.98 16.51 -14.91
C ASN A 87 11.93 17.07 -13.83
N PRO A 88 12.59 18.22 -14.06
CA PRO A 88 13.57 18.77 -13.13
C PRO A 88 12.99 19.15 -11.77
N ASP A 89 11.71 19.51 -11.70
CA ASP A 89 11.05 19.90 -10.47
C ASP A 89 10.78 18.65 -9.58
N VAL A 90 10.49 17.49 -10.19
CA VAL A 90 10.41 16.20 -9.48
C VAL A 90 11.80 15.78 -8.96
N LEU A 91 12.85 15.97 -9.77
CA LEU A 91 14.24 15.73 -9.36
C LEU A 91 14.70 16.66 -8.23
N GLY A 92 14.13 17.87 -8.15
CA GLY A 92 14.36 18.81 -7.05
C GLY A 92 13.88 18.28 -5.70
N LEU A 93 12.77 17.56 -5.66
CA LEU A 93 12.26 16.91 -4.46
C LEU A 93 13.13 15.70 -4.07
N VAL A 94 13.44 14.86 -5.05
CA VAL A 94 14.22 13.61 -4.81
C VAL A 94 15.16 13.33 -5.96
N LYS A 95 16.46 13.53 -5.75
CA LYS A 95 17.48 13.26 -6.75
C LYS A 95 17.77 11.78 -6.89
N THR A 96 17.14 11.14 -7.87
CA THR A 96 17.26 9.69 -8.12
C THR A 96 16.88 9.36 -9.56
N LYS A 97 17.32 8.18 -10.03
CA LYS A 97 16.86 7.57 -11.30
C LYS A 97 15.77 6.53 -11.10
N LYS A 98 15.48 6.16 -9.84
CA LYS A 98 14.53 5.10 -9.51
C LYS A 98 13.10 5.57 -9.72
N THR A 99 12.37 4.91 -10.61
CA THR A 99 11.00 5.28 -10.98
C THR A 99 10.04 5.23 -9.79
N GLU A 100 10.17 4.26 -8.90
CA GLU A 100 9.32 4.10 -7.73
C GLU A 100 9.39 5.29 -6.76
N LEU A 101 10.55 5.95 -6.64
CA LEU A 101 10.69 7.16 -5.82
C LEU A 101 10.20 8.41 -6.57
N LEU A 102 10.49 8.48 -7.86
CA LEU A 102 10.09 9.60 -8.71
C LEU A 102 8.56 9.72 -8.82
N PHE A 103 7.85 8.58 -8.89
CA PHE A 103 6.39 8.61 -8.91
C PHE A 103 5.79 9.17 -7.62
N VAL A 104 6.30 8.79 -6.44
CA VAL A 104 5.81 9.37 -5.18
C VAL A 104 6.08 10.87 -5.12
N ALA A 105 7.27 11.32 -5.54
CA ALA A 105 7.62 12.73 -5.61
C ALA A 105 6.73 13.50 -6.62
N HIS A 106 6.45 12.93 -7.80
CA HIS A 106 5.54 13.49 -8.79
C HIS A 106 4.11 13.60 -8.23
N ILE A 107 3.60 12.58 -7.56
CA ILE A 107 2.27 12.58 -6.94
C ILE A 107 2.16 13.69 -5.88
N LEU A 108 3.17 13.84 -5.01
CA LEU A 108 3.22 14.92 -4.04
C LEU A 108 3.14 16.30 -4.72
N ARG A 109 3.82 16.47 -5.86
CA ARG A 109 3.81 17.72 -6.60
C ARG A 109 2.44 17.98 -7.25
N ALA A 110 1.86 16.97 -7.90
CA ALA A 110 0.61 17.09 -8.65
C ALA A 110 -0.65 17.27 -7.76
N LEU A 111 -0.59 16.86 -6.49
CA LEU A 111 -1.67 17.09 -5.53
C LEU A 111 -1.79 18.57 -5.17
N LYS A 112 -3.03 19.04 -5.00
CA LYS A 112 -3.33 20.31 -4.31
C LYS A 112 -2.94 20.25 -2.85
N LEU A 113 -2.72 21.39 -2.22
CA LEU A 113 -2.62 21.47 -0.76
C LEU A 113 -3.93 20.93 -0.12
N GLY A 114 -3.81 19.97 0.78
CA GLY A 114 -4.96 19.22 1.33
C GLY A 114 -5.47 18.09 0.43
N GLY A 115 -4.91 17.92 -0.77
CA GLY A 115 -5.18 16.78 -1.65
C GLY A 115 -4.59 15.49 -1.10
N ARG A 116 -5.23 14.36 -1.40
CA ARG A 116 -4.93 13.04 -0.82
C ARG A 116 -4.49 12.02 -1.85
N ALA A 117 -3.59 11.14 -1.47
CA ALA A 117 -3.21 10.03 -2.32
C ALA A 117 -3.24 8.68 -1.60
N ALA A 118 -3.53 7.63 -2.38
CA ALA A 118 -3.26 6.25 -2.04
C ALA A 118 -2.37 5.65 -3.13
N VAL A 119 -1.15 5.26 -2.75
CA VAL A 119 -0.11 4.84 -3.71
C VAL A 119 0.46 3.51 -3.30
N ILE A 120 0.45 2.55 -4.22
CA ILE A 120 1.13 1.27 -4.02
C ILE A 120 2.61 1.45 -4.32
N VAL A 121 3.45 1.04 -3.38
CA VAL A 121 4.90 1.10 -3.52
C VAL A 121 5.55 -0.23 -3.14
N PRO A 122 6.68 -0.61 -3.75
CA PRO A 122 7.46 -1.73 -3.25
C PRO A 122 8.09 -1.41 -1.89
N ASP A 123 8.23 -2.40 -1.03
CA ASP A 123 8.79 -2.25 0.34
C ASP A 123 10.14 -1.53 0.36
N GLY A 124 10.92 -1.63 -0.71
CA GLY A 124 12.18 -0.90 -0.86
C GLY A 124 12.06 0.62 -0.68
N VAL A 125 10.90 1.21 -0.96
CA VAL A 125 10.63 2.64 -0.70
C VAL A 125 10.58 2.91 0.80
N LEU A 126 10.05 1.98 1.59
CA LEU A 126 9.83 2.14 3.02
C LEU A 126 11.13 2.07 3.85
N PHE A 127 12.08 1.21 3.48
CA PHE A 127 13.30 0.98 4.26
C PHE A 127 14.62 1.24 3.52
N GLY A 128 14.58 1.56 2.22
CA GLY A 128 15.78 1.80 1.43
C GLY A 128 16.73 2.79 2.11
N SER A 129 18.05 2.49 2.10
CA SER A 129 19.07 3.22 2.86
C SER A 129 19.72 4.38 2.10
N SER A 130 19.45 4.54 0.78
CA SER A 130 20.05 5.65 0.03
C SER A 130 19.50 7.01 0.49
N LYS A 131 20.28 8.08 0.25
CA LYS A 131 19.89 9.44 0.58
C LYS A 131 18.52 9.82 -0.03
N ALA A 132 18.26 9.39 -1.26
CA ALA A 132 17.00 9.67 -1.95
C ALA A 132 15.79 9.02 -1.25
N HIS A 133 15.91 7.77 -0.78
CA HIS A 133 14.86 7.12 0.00
C HIS A 133 14.59 7.84 1.31
N GLN A 134 15.64 8.18 2.05
CA GLN A 134 15.50 8.90 3.32
C GLN A 134 14.91 10.30 3.12
N GLN A 135 15.35 11.01 2.08
CA GLN A 135 14.81 12.34 1.75
C GLN A 135 13.32 12.28 1.43
N LEU A 136 12.88 11.34 0.61
CA LEU A 136 11.47 11.18 0.27
C LEU A 136 10.62 10.87 1.51
N ARG A 137 11.07 9.94 2.36
CA ARG A 137 10.34 9.59 3.58
C ARG A 137 10.31 10.74 4.58
N LYS A 138 11.42 11.49 4.68
CA LYS A 138 11.47 12.72 5.47
C LYS A 138 10.47 13.76 4.96
N GLU A 139 10.40 13.95 3.65
CA GLU A 139 9.44 14.86 3.00
C GLU A 139 7.99 14.47 3.33
N LEU A 140 7.66 13.17 3.26
CA LEU A 140 6.33 12.66 3.60
C LEU A 140 5.95 12.90 5.06
N ILE A 141 6.91 12.83 5.99
CA ILE A 141 6.66 12.94 7.43
C ILE A 141 6.66 14.39 7.92
N GLU A 142 7.63 15.21 7.46
CA GLU A 142 7.86 16.56 8.02
C GLU A 142 7.05 17.63 7.31
N ASN A 143 6.84 17.51 5.99
CA ASN A 143 6.20 18.55 5.18
C ASN A 143 4.82 18.12 4.65
N ASN A 144 4.41 16.89 4.94
CA ASN A 144 3.13 16.33 4.55
C ASN A 144 2.54 15.50 5.69
N GLN A 145 1.29 15.04 5.52
CA GLN A 145 0.65 14.14 6.47
C GLN A 145 0.67 12.71 5.93
N LEU A 146 1.66 11.92 6.32
CA LEU A 146 1.62 10.49 6.10
C LEU A 146 0.66 9.87 7.12
N GLU A 147 -0.55 9.56 6.70
CA GLU A 147 -1.63 9.14 7.57
C GLU A 147 -1.57 7.65 7.90
N GLY A 148 -1.21 6.81 6.91
CA GLY A 148 -1.21 5.37 7.11
C GLY A 148 -0.39 4.58 6.09
N ILE A 149 -0.02 3.38 6.51
CA ILE A 149 0.70 2.39 5.71
C ILE A 149 0.03 1.04 5.89
N VAL A 150 -0.44 0.46 4.78
CA VAL A 150 -0.93 -0.92 4.75
C VAL A 150 0.14 -1.80 4.13
N SER A 151 0.79 -2.64 4.93
CA SER A 151 1.77 -3.61 4.44
C SER A 151 1.05 -4.78 3.78
N LEU A 152 1.45 -5.13 2.57
CA LEU A 152 0.88 -6.22 1.77
C LEU A 152 1.89 -7.37 1.66
N PRO A 153 1.48 -8.63 1.82
CA PRO A 153 2.40 -9.76 1.73
C PRO A 153 2.93 -9.94 0.30
N SER A 154 4.09 -10.59 0.18
CA SER A 154 4.61 -10.95 -1.13
C SER A 154 3.64 -11.87 -1.86
N GLY A 155 3.51 -11.68 -3.19
CA GLY A 155 2.62 -12.49 -4.02
C GLY A 155 1.24 -11.88 -4.28
N VAL A 156 0.85 -10.77 -3.63
CA VAL A 156 -0.43 -10.07 -3.90
C VAL A 156 -0.55 -9.68 -5.38
N PHE A 157 0.56 -9.29 -6.01
CA PHE A 157 0.60 -8.84 -7.42
C PHE A 157 1.09 -9.91 -8.39
N LYS A 158 1.17 -11.17 -7.98
CA LYS A 158 1.47 -12.24 -8.91
C LYS A 158 0.37 -12.40 -9.98
N PRO A 159 0.73 -12.79 -11.21
CA PRO A 159 2.07 -13.18 -11.69
C PRO A 159 2.99 -12.01 -12.07
N TYR A 160 2.55 -10.76 -11.98
CA TYR A 160 3.30 -9.58 -12.44
C TYR A 160 4.49 -9.23 -11.55
N ALA A 161 4.32 -9.31 -10.23
CA ALA A 161 5.37 -9.03 -9.25
C ALA A 161 5.23 -9.94 -8.03
N GLY A 162 6.34 -10.55 -7.61
CA GLY A 162 6.40 -11.39 -6.41
C GLY A 162 6.93 -10.67 -5.16
N VAL A 163 7.22 -9.37 -5.26
CA VAL A 163 7.77 -8.57 -4.15
C VAL A 163 6.70 -8.16 -3.15
N SER A 164 7.07 -7.98 -1.90
CA SER A 164 6.22 -7.32 -0.90
C SER A 164 6.06 -5.85 -1.25
N THR A 165 4.89 -5.34 -0.97
CA THR A 165 4.50 -3.96 -1.30
C THR A 165 3.74 -3.34 -0.14
N ALA A 166 3.50 -2.04 -0.20
CA ALA A 166 2.64 -1.36 0.73
C ALA A 166 1.78 -0.31 0.04
N ILE A 167 0.67 0.05 0.67
CA ILE A 167 -0.14 1.21 0.28
C ILE A 167 0.25 2.36 1.20
N LEU A 168 0.73 3.46 0.64
CA LEU A 168 0.93 4.73 1.34
C LEU A 168 -0.34 5.57 1.23
N LEU A 169 -0.84 6.03 2.37
CA LEU A 169 -1.97 6.95 2.48
C LEU A 169 -1.46 8.28 3.01
N PHE A 170 -1.52 9.35 2.22
CA PHE A 170 -1.01 10.65 2.64
C PHE A 170 -1.81 11.82 2.08
N THR A 171 -1.72 12.94 2.77
CA THR A 171 -2.29 14.25 2.40
C THR A 171 -1.15 15.25 2.17
N LYS A 172 -1.19 16.03 1.10
CA LYS A 172 -0.21 17.08 0.83
C LYS A 172 -0.34 18.23 1.82
N GLY A 173 0.80 18.63 2.39
CA GLY A 173 0.90 19.72 3.38
C GLY A 173 0.60 19.28 4.81
N GLY A 174 0.90 20.16 5.74
CA GLY A 174 0.85 19.88 7.17
C GLY A 174 2.06 19.10 7.68
N THR A 175 1.92 18.47 8.82
CA THR A 175 2.96 17.64 9.46
C THR A 175 2.33 16.36 9.97
N THR A 176 3.11 15.28 9.97
CA THR A 176 2.66 14.00 10.51
C THR A 176 2.88 13.97 12.02
N GLU A 177 1.84 13.70 12.79
CA GLU A 177 1.95 13.44 14.22
C GLU A 177 2.14 11.97 14.52
N ARG A 178 1.33 11.14 13.89
CA ARG A 178 1.35 9.67 14.00
C ARG A 178 1.05 9.03 12.66
N VAL A 179 1.64 7.86 12.41
CA VAL A 179 1.36 7.02 11.25
C VAL A 179 0.64 5.76 11.71
N TRP A 180 -0.49 5.47 11.09
CA TRP A 180 -1.21 4.22 11.29
C TRP A 180 -0.59 3.12 10.42
N PHE A 181 -0.36 1.94 11.01
CA PHE A 181 0.14 0.77 10.32
C PHE A 181 -0.88 -0.36 10.35
N TYR A 182 -0.98 -1.09 9.26
CA TYR A 182 -1.77 -2.31 9.18
C TYR A 182 -0.97 -3.43 8.50
N ASP A 183 -0.85 -4.58 9.17
CA ASP A 183 -0.20 -5.78 8.67
C ASP A 183 -1.24 -6.68 7.99
N LEU A 184 -1.41 -6.51 6.68
CA LEU A 184 -2.31 -7.33 5.89
C LEU A 184 -1.62 -8.65 5.53
N GLN A 185 -2.17 -9.76 5.96
CA GLN A 185 -1.64 -11.10 5.73
C GLN A 185 -2.36 -11.85 4.62
N ALA A 186 -3.64 -11.51 4.37
CA ALA A 186 -4.46 -12.14 3.35
C ALA A 186 -5.36 -11.12 2.67
N ASP A 187 -5.43 -11.14 1.34
CA ASP A 187 -6.23 -10.24 0.52
C ASP A 187 -7.45 -10.91 -0.13
N GLY A 188 -7.80 -12.11 0.29
CA GLY A 188 -8.90 -12.89 -0.24
C GLY A 188 -8.50 -13.89 -1.33
N TYR A 189 -7.22 -13.94 -1.69
CA TYR A 189 -6.70 -14.82 -2.72
C TYR A 189 -5.43 -15.55 -2.26
N SER A 190 -5.14 -16.71 -2.89
CA SER A 190 -3.88 -17.41 -2.68
C SER A 190 -2.70 -16.53 -3.15
N LEU A 191 -1.56 -16.63 -2.48
CA LEU A 191 -0.35 -15.86 -2.80
C LEU A 191 0.55 -16.54 -3.84
N ASP A 192 0.02 -17.55 -4.54
CA ASP A 192 0.65 -18.22 -5.67
C ASP A 192 0.30 -17.54 -7.01
N ASP A 193 0.87 -18.04 -8.11
CA ASP A 193 0.68 -17.43 -9.44
C ASP A 193 -0.75 -17.56 -9.98
N LYS A 194 -1.57 -18.46 -9.41
CA LYS A 194 -2.96 -18.67 -9.83
C LYS A 194 -3.94 -17.68 -9.23
N ARG A 195 -3.58 -17.10 -8.08
CA ARG A 195 -4.44 -16.14 -7.36
C ARG A 195 -5.88 -16.63 -7.21
N THR A 196 -6.03 -17.84 -6.65
CA THR A 196 -7.33 -18.48 -6.46
C THR A 196 -8.06 -17.86 -5.27
N PRO A 197 -9.36 -17.51 -5.39
CA PRO A 197 -10.14 -16.97 -4.27
C PRO A 197 -10.13 -17.91 -3.07
N LEU A 198 -9.78 -17.41 -1.89
CA LEU A 198 -9.82 -18.14 -0.63
C LEU A 198 -11.25 -18.11 -0.07
N LYS A 199 -11.74 -19.27 0.39
CA LYS A 199 -13.04 -19.41 1.04
C LYS A 199 -12.83 -19.60 2.54
N GLY A 200 -13.64 -18.92 3.36
CA GLY A 200 -13.66 -19.08 4.82
C GLY A 200 -13.18 -17.87 5.60
N GLU A 201 -13.34 -17.92 6.91
CA GLU A 201 -12.88 -16.87 7.84
C GLU A 201 -11.34 -16.82 7.88
N GLY A 202 -10.78 -15.61 7.88
CA GLY A 202 -9.32 -15.40 7.91
C GLY A 202 -8.65 -15.34 6.54
N GLY A 203 -9.35 -15.62 5.43
CA GLY A 203 -8.80 -15.54 4.09
C GLY A 203 -8.71 -14.12 3.50
N ASN A 204 -9.28 -13.11 4.16
CA ASN A 204 -9.33 -11.73 3.67
C ASN A 204 -9.32 -10.72 4.83
N ASP A 205 -8.24 -9.98 4.95
CA ASP A 205 -8.07 -8.94 5.98
C ASP A 205 -8.57 -7.55 5.54
N LEU A 206 -8.91 -7.35 4.27
CA LEU A 206 -9.32 -6.04 3.74
C LEU A 206 -10.53 -5.43 4.47
N PRO A 207 -11.59 -6.19 4.79
CA PRO A 207 -12.72 -5.64 5.55
C PRO A 207 -12.32 -5.14 6.95
N ASP A 208 -11.45 -5.87 7.66
CA ASP A 208 -10.92 -5.45 8.96
C ASP A 208 -10.03 -4.22 8.82
N ALA A 209 -9.13 -4.20 7.83
CA ALA A 209 -8.28 -3.04 7.54
C ALA A 209 -9.12 -1.76 7.33
N ILE A 210 -10.19 -1.85 6.53
CA ILE A 210 -11.10 -0.72 6.28
C ILE A 210 -11.83 -0.29 7.57
N ALA A 211 -12.30 -1.24 8.38
CA ALA A 211 -12.97 -0.94 9.64
C ALA A 211 -12.03 -0.25 10.63
N LYS A 212 -10.80 -0.75 10.78
CA LYS A 212 -9.75 -0.16 11.64
C LYS A 212 -9.28 1.21 11.15
N TRP A 213 -9.16 1.38 9.83
CA TRP A 213 -8.84 2.68 9.24
C TRP A 213 -9.91 3.73 9.55
N LYS A 214 -11.19 3.40 9.36
CA LYS A 214 -12.31 4.30 9.71
C LYS A 214 -12.32 4.63 11.20
N GLN A 215 -12.07 3.66 12.06
CA GLN A 215 -11.96 3.87 13.51
C GLN A 215 -10.81 4.83 13.84
N TYR A 216 -9.63 4.63 13.23
CA TYR A 216 -8.47 5.51 13.40
C TYR A 216 -8.78 6.94 12.96
N GLN A 217 -9.36 7.13 11.77
CA GLN A 217 -9.76 8.45 11.28
C GLN A 217 -10.76 9.14 12.20
N GLN A 218 -11.76 8.42 12.72
CA GLN A 218 -12.73 9.01 13.65
C GLN A 218 -12.07 9.50 14.94
N LEU A 219 -11.15 8.73 15.51
CA LEU A 219 -10.41 9.12 16.72
C LEU A 219 -9.50 10.33 16.45
N THR A 220 -8.82 10.35 15.31
CA THR A 220 -7.93 11.45 14.93
C THR A 220 -8.70 12.75 14.65
N LEU A 221 -9.84 12.68 13.94
CA LEU A 221 -10.68 13.85 13.66
C LEU A 221 -11.32 14.43 14.92
N ARG A 222 -11.76 13.60 15.85
CA ARG A 222 -12.28 14.05 17.16
C ARG A 222 -11.19 14.74 17.97
N HIS A 223 -9.97 14.20 17.93
CA HIS A 223 -8.80 14.78 18.58
C HIS A 223 -8.52 16.21 18.09
N SER A 224 -8.61 16.46 16.80
CA SER A 224 -8.33 17.76 16.18
C SER A 224 -9.42 18.82 16.44
N ARG A 225 -10.68 18.42 16.66
CA ARG A 225 -11.83 19.35 16.73
C ARG A 225 -12.36 19.62 18.14
N GLU A 226 -12.25 18.68 19.07
CA GLU A 226 -12.91 18.73 20.39
C GLU A 226 -11.95 18.49 21.56
N GLY A 227 -10.62 18.57 21.34
CA GLY A 227 -9.65 18.20 22.38
C GLY A 227 -9.74 16.70 22.72
N GLY A 228 -9.93 15.85 21.72
CA GLY A 228 -10.12 14.41 21.85
C GLY A 228 -9.03 13.75 22.68
N ASN A 229 -9.38 12.66 23.32
CA ASN A 229 -8.57 11.99 24.32
C ASN A 229 -7.41 11.21 23.67
N PRO A 230 -6.13 11.68 23.75
CA PRO A 230 -4.97 10.94 23.26
C PRO A 230 -4.86 9.54 23.87
N GLU A 231 -5.41 9.35 25.09
CA GLU A 231 -5.43 8.08 25.78
C GLU A 231 -6.31 7.04 25.06
N GLU A 232 -7.42 7.47 24.44
CA GLU A 232 -8.29 6.55 23.70
C GLU A 232 -7.62 6.05 22.42
N LEU A 233 -6.87 6.92 21.72
CA LEU A 233 -6.10 6.54 20.55
C LEU A 233 -4.97 5.56 20.93
N GLU A 234 -4.25 5.86 22.01
CA GLU A 234 -3.18 4.99 22.52
C GLU A 234 -3.72 3.63 22.98
N LYS A 235 -4.85 3.63 23.73
CA LYS A 235 -5.52 2.41 24.17
C LYS A 235 -5.95 1.52 22.99
N THR A 236 -6.36 2.14 21.87
CA THR A 236 -6.91 1.41 20.71
C THR A 236 -5.82 0.95 19.77
N PHE A 237 -4.81 1.77 19.51
CA PHE A 237 -3.78 1.57 18.49
C PHE A 237 -2.33 1.64 19.03
N GLY A 238 -2.11 1.68 20.34
CA GLY A 238 -0.76 1.66 20.94
C GLY A 238 -0.13 0.28 21.00
N ASP A 239 -0.93 -0.79 20.95
CA ASP A 239 -0.48 -2.18 21.04
C ASP A 239 0.10 -2.65 19.69
N LYS A 240 1.43 -2.70 19.60
CA LYS A 240 2.18 -3.05 18.39
C LYS A 240 2.21 -4.56 18.09
N THR A 241 1.62 -5.39 18.93
CA THR A 241 1.46 -6.83 18.65
C THR A 241 0.28 -7.12 17.72
N ARG A 242 -0.66 -6.17 17.62
CA ARG A 242 -1.86 -6.29 16.78
C ARG A 242 -1.56 -6.06 15.30
N LYS A 243 -2.49 -6.46 14.43
CA LYS A 243 -2.42 -6.15 12.99
C LYS A 243 -2.47 -4.64 12.71
N ALA A 244 -3.25 -3.88 13.51
CA ALA A 244 -3.41 -2.44 13.39
C ALA A 244 -2.83 -1.72 14.61
N PHE A 245 -1.89 -0.81 14.39
CA PHE A 245 -1.29 0.01 15.44
C PHE A 245 -0.84 1.37 14.90
N ALA A 246 -0.50 2.31 15.77
CA ALA A 246 0.00 3.63 15.40
C ALA A 246 1.38 3.90 16.00
N VAL A 247 2.21 4.66 15.28
CA VAL A 247 3.57 5.03 15.69
C VAL A 247 3.72 6.54 15.62
N ASN A 248 4.32 7.14 16.64
CA ASN A 248 4.59 8.58 16.65
C ASN A 248 5.64 8.95 15.58
N ALA A 249 5.45 10.07 14.91
CA ALA A 249 6.38 10.58 13.91
C ALA A 249 7.80 10.82 14.48
N ALA A 250 7.91 11.20 15.77
CA ALA A 250 9.19 11.35 16.45
C ALA A 250 9.98 10.03 16.52
N ASP A 251 9.30 8.90 16.77
CA ASP A 251 9.93 7.56 16.78
C ASP A 251 10.39 7.16 15.38
N ILE A 252 9.60 7.50 14.35
CA ILE A 252 9.95 7.27 12.95
C ILE A 252 11.16 8.12 12.56
N ALA A 253 11.20 9.39 12.94
CA ALA A 253 12.33 10.29 12.67
C ALA A 253 13.62 9.78 13.35
N SER A 254 13.53 9.33 14.61
CA SER A 254 14.67 8.74 15.34
C SER A 254 15.21 7.47 14.67
N SER A 255 14.35 6.73 13.97
CA SER A 255 14.67 5.54 13.19
C SER A 255 15.08 5.84 11.73
N LYS A 256 15.58 7.05 11.43
CA LYS A 256 15.99 7.49 10.08
C LYS A 256 14.85 7.44 9.05
N TYR A 257 13.65 7.74 9.51
CA TYR A 257 12.42 7.69 8.70
C TYR A 257 12.16 6.30 8.10
N ASP A 258 12.55 5.23 8.77
CA ASP A 258 12.19 3.88 8.36
C ASP A 258 10.67 3.70 8.51
N LEU A 259 10.00 3.27 7.44
CA LEU A 259 8.56 3.10 7.36
C LEU A 259 8.16 1.62 7.24
N SER A 260 9.11 0.70 7.38
CA SER A 260 8.80 -0.73 7.36
C SER A 260 8.02 -1.14 8.61
N ILE A 261 6.96 -1.88 8.44
CA ILE A 261 6.13 -2.36 9.56
C ILE A 261 6.92 -3.20 10.54
N ASN A 262 7.85 -4.02 10.05
CA ASN A 262 8.70 -4.91 10.84
C ASN A 262 9.63 -4.15 11.80
N ARG A 263 9.84 -2.85 11.59
CA ARG A 263 10.63 -2.01 12.49
C ARG A 263 9.90 -1.74 13.80
N TYR A 264 8.58 -1.69 13.76
CA TYR A 264 7.74 -1.25 14.88
C TYR A 264 6.86 -2.34 15.44
N LYS A 265 6.50 -3.34 14.62
CA LYS A 265 5.67 -4.46 15.05
C LYS A 265 6.40 -5.32 16.07
N GLU A 266 5.75 -5.60 17.17
CA GLU A 266 6.23 -6.51 18.21
C GLU A 266 5.68 -7.90 17.94
N VAL A 267 6.55 -8.90 17.97
CA VAL A 267 6.16 -10.31 17.83
C VAL A 267 6.10 -10.93 19.24
N VAL A 268 4.92 -11.35 19.62
CA VAL A 268 4.77 -12.17 20.83
C VAL A 268 5.22 -13.58 20.46
N TYR A 269 6.34 -14.00 21.01
CA TYR A 269 6.74 -15.39 20.93
C TYR A 269 5.90 -16.16 21.96
N GLU A 270 4.89 -16.91 21.50
CA GLU A 270 4.40 -18.02 22.29
C GLU A 270 5.47 -19.09 22.26
N GLU A 271 6.03 -19.45 23.42
CA GLU A 271 6.89 -20.64 23.54
C GLU A 271 6.04 -21.85 23.11
N GLU A 272 6.31 -22.37 21.92
CA GLU A 272 5.75 -23.65 21.54
C GLU A 272 6.33 -24.70 22.51
N GLU A 273 5.47 -25.26 23.37
CA GLU A 273 5.85 -26.43 24.16
C GLU A 273 6.09 -27.60 23.20
N TYR A 274 7.33 -27.82 22.86
CA TYR A 274 7.72 -29.00 22.09
C TYR A 274 7.61 -30.24 22.97
N GLU A 275 6.93 -31.28 22.45
CA GLU A 275 6.95 -32.59 23.11
C GLU A 275 8.38 -33.06 23.30
N ASP A 276 8.65 -33.67 24.49
CA ASP A 276 9.96 -34.21 24.80
C ASP A 276 10.45 -35.10 23.63
N PRO A 277 11.65 -34.91 23.11
CA PRO A 277 12.23 -35.71 22.02
C PRO A 277 12.11 -37.22 22.23
N LYS A 278 12.12 -37.67 23.50
CA LYS A 278 11.92 -39.07 23.84
C LYS A 278 10.48 -39.56 23.57
N VAL A 279 9.48 -38.70 23.68
CA VAL A 279 8.08 -39.02 23.37
C VAL A 279 7.90 -39.13 21.86
N ILE A 280 8.49 -38.20 21.11
CA ILE A 280 8.51 -38.22 19.63
C ILE A 280 9.22 -39.48 19.14
N LEU A 281 10.36 -39.83 19.72
CA LEU A 281 11.13 -41.01 19.36
C LEU A 281 10.33 -42.31 19.62
N LYS A 282 9.63 -42.42 20.75
CA LYS A 282 8.76 -43.56 21.04
C LYS A 282 7.63 -43.71 20.03
N ARG A 283 7.00 -42.61 19.63
CA ARG A 283 5.95 -42.63 18.58
C ARG A 283 6.52 -43.07 17.23
N LEU A 284 7.69 -42.57 16.84
CA LEU A 284 8.36 -42.99 15.62
C LEU A 284 8.67 -44.50 15.61
N MET A 285 9.22 -45.00 16.70
CA MET A 285 9.52 -46.43 16.83
C MET A 285 8.23 -47.30 16.83
N ALA A 286 7.11 -46.82 17.39
CA ALA A 286 5.85 -47.52 17.35
C ALA A 286 5.28 -47.54 15.89
N LEU A 287 5.33 -46.43 15.19
CA LEU A 287 4.90 -46.33 13.80
C LEU A 287 5.74 -47.20 12.86
N GLU A 288 7.05 -47.23 13.04
CA GLU A 288 7.97 -48.11 12.29
C GLU A 288 7.61 -49.57 12.47
N LYS A 289 7.29 -49.98 13.70
CA LYS A 289 6.90 -51.35 14.03
C LYS A 289 5.55 -51.74 13.39
N GLU A 290 4.58 -50.82 13.34
CA GLU A 290 3.31 -50.96 12.65
C GLU A 290 3.49 -51.14 11.15
N ILE A 291 4.28 -50.23 10.50
CA ILE A 291 4.62 -50.32 9.09
C ILE A 291 5.31 -51.64 8.74
N MET A 292 6.25 -52.10 9.59
CA MET A 292 6.89 -53.39 9.40
C MET A 292 5.92 -54.59 9.54
N GLY A 293 4.88 -54.44 10.38
CA GLY A 293 3.79 -55.40 10.47
C GLY A 293 2.98 -55.46 9.19
N ASP A 294 2.51 -54.33 8.73
CA ASP A 294 1.70 -54.21 7.51
C ASP A 294 2.45 -54.68 6.26
N LEU A 295 3.76 -54.41 6.16
CA LEU A 295 4.62 -54.91 5.08
C LEU A 295 4.74 -56.44 5.09
N LYS A 296 4.84 -57.10 6.28
CA LYS A 296 4.87 -58.56 6.39
C LYS A 296 3.54 -59.19 6.03
N ASP A 297 2.43 -58.55 6.40
CA ASP A 297 1.10 -59.03 6.04
C ASP A 297 0.87 -58.93 4.51
N LEU A 298 1.36 -57.84 3.87
CA LEU A 298 1.37 -57.69 2.42
C LEU A 298 2.24 -58.75 1.73
N GLU A 299 3.43 -59.04 2.27
CA GLU A 299 4.33 -60.10 1.73
C GLU A 299 3.68 -61.48 1.84
N GLY A 300 2.88 -61.70 2.88
CA GLY A 300 2.10 -62.96 3.05
C GLY A 300 0.90 -63.10 2.13
N MET A 301 0.47 -62.02 1.47
CA MET A 301 -0.64 -62.01 0.51
C MET A 301 -0.18 -62.14 -0.96
N LEU A 302 1.12 -62.02 -1.21
CA LEU A 302 1.75 -62.26 -2.53
C LEU A 302 2.25 -63.70 -2.69
#